data_bf2a4056802f948af7023b3ce4b5e626
#
_entry.id   bf2a4056802f948af7023b3ce4b5e626
#
_cell.length_a   1.000
_cell.length_b   1.000
_cell.length_c   1.000
_cell.angle_alpha   90.00
_cell.angle_beta   90.00
_cell.angle_gamma   90.00
#
_symmetry.space_group_name_H-M   'P 1'
#
loop_
_entity.id
_entity.type
_entity.pdbx_description
1 polymer ?
#
loop_
_entity_poly.entity_id
_entity_poly.type
_entity_poly.pdbx_seq_one_letter_code
_entity_poly.pdbx_strand_id
1 'polypeptide(L)'
;MDFSRPHLTDDDRAFLDEVRTFLATHVTEDVKRRDRETGDNFDEGVHLALGAAGYLEAEWKTEADGGFPRVRRRIWELEKRRAHVPWVTWGTTAMVARSVASFGSPELRDEVLPGVFSGHVRLCLGYTEPEGGSDVATCKTRAVRDGSTWIINGSKMFTTGAHNCQYVFLITNTDPEARKHKSLTMFLVPLNSPGIEIQGLRTVDGDRTNIVYYSDVRVDDRYRLGEVNGGWTVLREPLNVEHGAVDANPDGLQDVSIMMHQANFMAVAVDKAAAIAGRSGSVADRSVAYRLGRAAARVEASLSAPSIFGRVALAQAMRDVSPDLMDLLGSASALPIGTEGAVDDGAADYVFRFAPLVGIYGGTLEVFRNMIAQYVLGLGKPNYSPPVVKTS
;
A
#
# COMPACT_ATOMS: atom_id res chain seq x y z
N MET A 1 19.58 20.42 1.07
CA MET A 1 18.52 20.10 2.05
C MET A 1 18.27 21.36 2.87
N ASP A 2 17.02 21.78 2.96
CA ASP A 2 16.64 22.87 3.85
C ASP A 2 16.23 22.26 5.20
N PHE A 3 17.00 22.56 6.24
CA PHE A 3 16.74 22.13 7.63
C PHE A 3 15.96 23.18 8.43
N SER A 4 15.41 24.21 7.76
CA SER A 4 14.58 25.21 8.42
C SER A 4 13.30 24.58 8.97
N ARG A 5 12.91 25.02 10.17
CA ARG A 5 11.61 24.60 10.73
C ARG A 5 10.48 25.28 9.94
N PRO A 6 9.48 24.55 9.45
CA PRO A 6 8.32 25.15 8.81
C PRO A 6 7.61 26.04 9.81
N HIS A 7 7.32 27.28 9.40
CA HIS A 7 6.49 28.19 10.17
C HIS A 7 5.02 27.84 9.93
N LEU A 8 4.37 27.32 10.98
CA LEU A 8 2.92 27.15 10.98
C LEU A 8 2.23 28.47 11.30
N THR A 9 1.22 28.80 10.53
CA THR A 9 0.29 29.89 10.86
C THR A 9 -0.54 29.51 12.09
N ASP A 10 -1.28 30.47 12.66
CA ASP A 10 -2.18 30.16 13.78
C ASP A 10 -3.32 29.22 13.34
N ASP A 11 -3.81 29.38 12.10
CA ASP A 11 -4.80 28.47 11.48
C ASP A 11 -4.24 27.04 11.27
N ASP A 12 -2.95 26.91 10.89
CA ASP A 12 -2.33 25.60 10.77
C ASP A 12 -2.13 24.92 12.14
N ARG A 13 -1.84 25.71 13.18
CA ARG A 13 -1.75 25.21 14.56
C ARG A 13 -3.11 24.77 15.07
N ALA A 14 -4.17 25.55 14.82
CA ALA A 14 -5.53 25.17 15.17
C ALA A 14 -5.94 23.87 14.46
N PHE A 15 -5.64 23.72 13.19
CA PHE A 15 -5.88 22.49 12.43
C PHE A 15 -5.07 21.30 12.99
N LEU A 16 -3.81 21.51 13.38
CA LEU A 16 -2.99 20.47 14.01
C LEU A 16 -3.62 19.97 15.32
N ASP A 17 -4.12 20.89 16.16
CA ASP A 17 -4.75 20.53 17.43
C ASP A 17 -6.11 19.84 17.22
N GLU A 18 -6.88 20.29 16.22
CA GLU A 18 -8.11 19.61 15.78
C GLU A 18 -7.85 18.17 15.37
N VAL A 19 -6.89 17.96 14.47
CA VAL A 19 -6.52 16.63 13.96
C VAL A 19 -6.05 15.72 15.11
N ARG A 20 -5.22 16.23 16.02
CA ARG A 20 -4.75 15.46 17.18
C ARG A 20 -5.88 15.04 18.09
N THR A 21 -6.79 15.98 18.38
CA THR A 21 -7.97 15.71 19.22
C THR A 21 -8.86 14.66 18.57
N PHE A 22 -9.13 14.80 17.27
CA PHE A 22 -9.92 13.84 16.51
C PHE A 22 -9.28 12.43 16.54
N LEU A 23 -7.99 12.34 16.22
CA LEU A 23 -7.30 11.05 16.19
C LEU A 23 -7.19 10.41 17.57
N ALA A 24 -6.93 11.19 18.63
CA ALA A 24 -6.92 10.66 19.99
C ALA A 24 -8.29 10.13 20.45
N THR A 25 -9.38 10.72 19.94
CA THR A 25 -10.74 10.26 20.25
C THR A 25 -11.10 8.95 19.55
N HIS A 26 -10.68 8.79 18.30
CA HIS A 26 -11.13 7.67 17.46
C HIS A 26 -10.10 6.54 17.35
N VAL A 27 -8.81 6.82 17.41
CA VAL A 27 -7.73 5.82 17.30
C VAL A 27 -7.23 5.45 18.70
N THR A 28 -8.08 4.78 19.44
CA THR A 28 -7.80 4.35 20.83
C THR A 28 -6.85 3.16 20.87
N GLU A 29 -6.31 2.85 22.06
CA GLU A 29 -5.49 1.65 22.25
C GLU A 29 -6.27 0.36 21.94
N ASP A 30 -7.59 0.37 22.15
CA ASP A 30 -8.46 -0.74 21.80
C ASP A 30 -8.58 -0.96 20.28
N VAL A 31 -8.67 0.12 19.51
CA VAL A 31 -8.59 0.08 18.03
C VAL A 31 -7.26 -0.53 17.58
N LYS A 32 -6.14 -0.03 18.11
CA LYS A 32 -4.80 -0.53 17.77
C LYS A 32 -4.61 -2.00 18.15
N ARG A 33 -5.16 -2.42 19.29
CA ARG A 33 -5.14 -3.82 19.71
C ARG A 33 -5.94 -4.70 18.74
N ARG A 34 -7.19 -4.33 18.40
CA ARG A 34 -8.01 -5.06 17.42
C ARG A 34 -7.32 -5.16 16.07
N ASP A 35 -6.73 -4.08 15.58
CA ASP A 35 -6.02 -4.06 14.29
C ASP A 35 -4.85 -5.06 14.29
N ARG A 36 -4.07 -5.11 15.36
CA ARG A 36 -3.00 -6.11 15.52
C ARG A 36 -3.53 -7.56 15.58
N GLU A 37 -4.64 -7.79 16.27
CA GLU A 37 -5.25 -9.12 16.42
C GLU A 37 -5.84 -9.62 15.10
N THR A 38 -6.50 -8.74 14.36
CA THR A 38 -7.11 -9.07 13.06
C THR A 38 -6.11 -9.06 11.91
N GLY A 39 -5.10 -8.19 11.97
CA GLY A 39 -4.16 -7.93 10.87
C GLY A 39 -4.83 -7.32 9.64
N ASP A 40 -5.99 -6.67 9.81
CA ASP A 40 -6.79 -6.15 8.71
C ASP A 40 -6.26 -4.80 8.19
N ASN A 41 -5.45 -4.11 8.98
CA ASN A 41 -5.02 -2.73 8.71
C ASN A 41 -6.22 -1.81 8.42
N PHE A 42 -7.32 -2.06 9.15
CA PHE A 42 -8.61 -1.41 8.98
C PHE A 42 -9.43 -1.46 10.27
N ASP A 43 -10.07 -0.34 10.62
CA ASP A 43 -11.11 -0.27 11.65
C ASP A 43 -12.30 0.52 11.09
N GLU A 44 -13.47 -0.10 11.06
CA GLU A 44 -14.67 0.49 10.46
C GLU A 44 -15.13 1.75 11.18
N GLY A 45 -15.06 1.76 12.52
CA GLY A 45 -15.47 2.92 13.32
C GLY A 45 -14.59 4.14 13.04
N VAL A 46 -13.27 3.93 12.97
CA VAL A 46 -12.31 4.98 12.59
C VAL A 46 -12.58 5.47 11.17
N HIS A 47 -12.78 4.55 10.24
CA HIS A 47 -12.98 4.89 8.82
C HIS A 47 -14.27 5.71 8.59
N LEU A 48 -15.36 5.30 9.19
CA LEU A 48 -16.64 6.05 9.13
C LEU A 48 -16.54 7.42 9.80
N ALA A 49 -15.85 7.53 10.94
CA ALA A 49 -15.62 8.81 11.59
C ALA A 49 -14.80 9.77 10.71
N LEU A 50 -13.77 9.26 10.01
CA LEU A 50 -12.98 10.02 9.05
C LEU A 50 -13.85 10.52 7.87
N GLY A 51 -14.74 9.67 7.35
CA GLY A 51 -15.69 10.05 6.30
C GLY A 51 -16.66 11.12 6.78
N ALA A 52 -17.28 10.93 7.94
CA ALA A 52 -18.23 11.88 8.52
C ALA A 52 -17.60 13.26 8.81
N ALA A 53 -16.33 13.30 9.18
CA ALA A 53 -15.57 14.53 9.38
C ALA A 53 -15.05 15.16 8.08
N GLY A 54 -15.26 14.53 6.91
CA GLY A 54 -14.82 15.02 5.60
C GLY A 54 -13.32 14.83 5.32
N TYR A 55 -12.59 14.16 6.19
CA TYR A 55 -11.14 13.99 6.03
C TYR A 55 -10.78 13.09 4.83
N LEU A 56 -11.59 12.07 4.52
CA LEU A 56 -11.36 11.19 3.38
C LEU A 56 -11.44 11.96 2.06
N GLU A 57 -12.48 12.77 1.89
CA GLU A 57 -12.68 13.58 0.71
C GLU A 57 -11.60 14.67 0.58
N ALA A 58 -11.31 15.39 1.68
CA ALA A 58 -10.32 16.46 1.70
C ALA A 58 -8.89 15.94 1.40
N GLU A 59 -8.56 14.72 1.82
CA GLU A 59 -7.29 14.09 1.46
C GLU A 59 -7.25 13.68 -0.02
N TRP A 60 -8.37 13.18 -0.55
CA TRP A 60 -8.42 12.68 -1.93
C TRP A 60 -8.44 13.81 -2.97
N LYS A 61 -9.14 14.90 -2.70
CA LYS A 61 -9.25 16.06 -3.60
C LYS A 61 -7.92 16.81 -3.72
N THR A 62 -7.73 17.49 -4.87
CA THR A 62 -6.68 18.51 -5.01
C THR A 62 -7.04 19.75 -4.21
N GLU A 63 -6.07 20.60 -3.89
CA GLU A 63 -6.32 21.87 -3.22
C GLU A 63 -7.28 22.76 -4.03
N ALA A 64 -7.15 22.75 -5.36
CA ALA A 64 -8.04 23.49 -6.27
C ALA A 64 -9.49 23.00 -6.24
N ASP A 65 -9.71 21.72 -5.91
CA ASP A 65 -11.04 21.09 -5.82
C ASP A 65 -11.58 21.04 -4.38
N GLY A 66 -10.96 21.79 -3.45
CA GLY A 66 -11.37 21.86 -2.04
C GLY A 66 -10.73 20.82 -1.14
N GLY A 67 -9.66 20.19 -1.57
CA GLY A 67 -8.84 19.31 -0.74
C GLY A 67 -7.94 20.09 0.24
N PHE A 68 -7.19 19.36 1.04
CA PHE A 68 -6.27 19.98 1.99
C PHE A 68 -5.23 20.86 1.31
N PRO A 69 -5.03 22.12 1.77
CA PRO A 69 -3.86 22.90 1.43
C PRO A 69 -2.58 22.16 1.80
N ARG A 70 -1.50 22.43 1.08
CA ARG A 70 -0.23 21.71 1.17
C ARG A 70 0.27 21.48 2.60
N VAL A 71 0.28 22.55 3.44
CA VAL A 71 0.77 22.45 4.82
C VAL A 71 -0.16 21.56 5.65
N ARG A 72 -1.49 21.73 5.53
CA ARG A 72 -2.48 20.90 6.23
C ARG A 72 -2.45 19.46 5.79
N ARG A 73 -2.24 19.18 4.51
CA ARG A 73 -2.01 17.81 3.98
C ARG A 73 -0.81 17.17 4.68
N ARG A 74 0.30 17.90 4.83
CA ARG A 74 1.49 17.39 5.51
C ARG A 74 1.25 17.15 7.01
N ILE A 75 0.54 18.05 7.68
CA ILE A 75 0.11 17.86 9.09
C ILE A 75 -0.71 16.57 9.20
N TRP A 76 -1.73 16.42 8.35
CA TRP A 76 -2.60 15.26 8.32
C TRP A 76 -1.84 13.93 8.15
N GLU A 77 -0.94 13.87 7.19
CA GLU A 77 -0.12 12.69 6.93
C GLU A 77 0.79 12.32 8.11
N LEU A 78 1.40 13.31 8.75
CA LEU A 78 2.29 13.08 9.89
C LEU A 78 1.50 12.63 11.13
N GLU A 79 0.37 13.27 11.43
CA GLU A 79 -0.41 12.93 12.61
C GLU A 79 -1.15 11.59 12.47
N LYS A 80 -1.62 11.22 11.27
CA LYS A 80 -2.12 9.85 11.01
C LYS A 80 -1.09 8.77 11.36
N ARG A 81 0.16 8.98 10.96
CA ARG A 81 1.26 8.04 11.27
C ARG A 81 1.56 7.98 12.75
N ARG A 82 1.64 9.15 13.40
CA ARG A 82 1.88 9.25 14.85
C ARG A 82 0.79 8.54 15.65
N ALA A 83 -0.44 8.65 15.21
CA ALA A 83 -1.58 7.99 15.84
C ALA A 83 -1.69 6.49 15.52
N HIS A 84 -0.93 5.96 14.56
CA HIS A 84 -1.05 4.58 14.05
C HIS A 84 -2.46 4.26 13.54
N VAL A 85 -3.00 5.16 12.71
CA VAL A 85 -4.30 4.93 12.07
C VAL A 85 -4.24 3.68 11.19
N PRO A 86 -5.20 2.74 11.29
CA PRO A 86 -5.34 1.63 10.33
C PRO A 86 -5.69 2.17 8.94
N TRP A 87 -4.73 2.17 8.00
CA TRP A 87 -4.79 3.04 6.82
C TRP A 87 -4.77 2.31 5.47
N VAL A 88 -4.37 1.05 5.42
CA VAL A 88 -4.10 0.34 4.15
C VAL A 88 -5.34 0.27 3.27
N THR A 89 -6.50 0.00 3.85
CA THR A 89 -7.77 -0.06 3.09
C THR A 89 -8.13 1.28 2.45
N TRP A 90 -7.90 2.42 3.15
CA TRP A 90 -8.14 3.73 2.56
C TRP A 90 -7.13 4.06 1.45
N GLY A 91 -5.85 3.79 1.65
CA GLY A 91 -4.83 4.04 0.62
C GLY A 91 -5.18 3.34 -0.70
N THR A 92 -5.61 2.09 -0.63
CA THR A 92 -6.09 1.32 -1.79
C THR A 92 -7.39 1.90 -2.36
N THR A 93 -8.37 2.19 -1.50
CA THR A 93 -9.66 2.78 -1.90
C THR A 93 -9.47 4.11 -2.62
N ALA A 94 -8.66 5.00 -2.07
CA ALA A 94 -8.38 6.31 -2.65
C ALA A 94 -7.73 6.24 -4.03
N MET A 95 -6.81 5.27 -4.22
CA MET A 95 -6.16 5.00 -5.50
C MET A 95 -7.16 4.48 -6.54
N VAL A 96 -7.98 3.49 -6.18
CA VAL A 96 -9.00 2.93 -7.09
C VAL A 96 -10.08 3.96 -7.42
N ALA A 97 -10.49 4.79 -6.45
CA ALA A 97 -11.46 5.86 -6.66
C ALA A 97 -11.03 6.85 -7.75
N ARG A 98 -9.72 7.12 -7.92
CA ARG A 98 -9.21 7.92 -9.05
C ARG A 98 -9.49 7.26 -10.39
N SER A 99 -9.27 5.94 -10.49
CA SER A 99 -9.58 5.20 -11.72
C SER A 99 -11.10 5.16 -11.99
N VAL A 100 -11.94 5.08 -10.95
CA VAL A 100 -13.39 5.20 -11.10
C VAL A 100 -13.77 6.59 -11.60
N ALA A 101 -13.18 7.64 -11.05
CA ALA A 101 -13.42 9.02 -11.47
C ALA A 101 -12.99 9.27 -12.93
N SER A 102 -11.86 8.69 -13.36
CA SER A 102 -11.28 8.91 -14.69
C SER A 102 -11.93 8.05 -15.78
N PHE A 103 -12.32 6.81 -15.47
CA PHE A 103 -12.71 5.79 -16.46
C PHE A 103 -14.10 5.20 -16.25
N GLY A 104 -14.76 5.47 -15.12
CA GLY A 104 -16.13 5.02 -14.87
C GLY A 104 -17.16 5.80 -15.67
N SER A 105 -18.30 5.18 -15.97
CA SER A 105 -19.45 5.90 -16.50
C SER A 105 -19.96 6.94 -15.48
N PRO A 106 -20.71 7.97 -15.91
CA PRO A 106 -21.32 8.91 -14.98
C PRO A 106 -22.10 8.21 -13.86
N GLU A 107 -22.92 7.21 -14.24
CA GLU A 107 -23.76 6.45 -13.32
C GLU A 107 -22.93 5.68 -12.29
N LEU A 108 -21.82 5.07 -12.72
CA LEU A 108 -20.93 4.34 -11.81
C LEU A 108 -20.21 5.29 -10.84
N ARG A 109 -19.79 6.46 -11.31
CA ARG A 109 -19.19 7.49 -10.45
C ARG A 109 -20.17 7.98 -9.38
N ASP A 110 -21.42 8.25 -9.78
CA ASP A 110 -22.47 8.72 -8.89
C ASP A 110 -22.89 7.65 -7.87
N GLU A 111 -22.81 6.36 -8.23
CA GLU A 111 -23.08 5.23 -7.34
C GLU A 111 -21.97 5.05 -6.29
N VAL A 112 -20.71 5.21 -6.69
CA VAL A 112 -19.57 4.75 -5.88
C VAL A 112 -18.90 5.87 -5.08
N LEU A 113 -18.59 7.02 -5.71
CA LEU A 113 -17.74 8.03 -5.10
C LEU A 113 -18.32 8.69 -3.85
N PRO A 114 -19.62 9.01 -3.76
CA PRO A 114 -20.18 9.55 -2.52
C PRO A 114 -20.01 8.59 -1.33
N GLY A 115 -20.21 7.29 -1.58
CA GLY A 115 -19.97 6.25 -0.58
C GLY A 115 -18.50 6.11 -0.17
N VAL A 116 -17.57 6.30 -1.10
CA VAL A 116 -16.13 6.33 -0.81
C VAL A 116 -15.79 7.49 0.14
N PHE A 117 -16.25 8.69 -0.15
CA PHE A 117 -15.92 9.86 0.66
C PHE A 117 -16.60 9.87 2.04
N SER A 118 -17.79 9.28 2.14
CA SER A 118 -18.45 9.07 3.44
C SER A 118 -17.91 7.88 4.25
N GLY A 119 -17.00 7.07 3.66
CA GLY A 119 -16.41 5.89 4.30
C GLY A 119 -17.25 4.61 4.21
N HIS A 120 -18.44 4.64 3.61
CA HIS A 120 -19.32 3.48 3.50
C HIS A 120 -18.93 2.53 2.35
N VAL A 121 -18.23 3.02 1.34
CA VAL A 121 -17.76 2.22 0.21
C VAL A 121 -16.24 2.14 0.24
N ARG A 122 -15.72 0.93 0.26
CA ARG A 122 -14.29 0.62 0.23
C ARG A 122 -13.99 -0.25 -0.99
N LEU A 123 -12.81 -0.05 -1.55
CA LEU A 123 -12.40 -0.64 -2.82
C LEU A 123 -11.07 -1.38 -2.62
N CYS A 124 -10.96 -2.60 -3.16
CA CYS A 124 -9.72 -3.39 -3.12
C CYS A 124 -9.23 -3.75 -4.52
N LEU A 125 -8.01 -4.30 -4.60
CA LEU A 125 -7.36 -4.66 -5.87
C LEU A 125 -7.45 -6.16 -6.15
N GLY A 126 -7.88 -6.53 -7.34
CA GLY A 126 -7.86 -7.89 -7.85
C GLY A 126 -6.89 -8.03 -9.03
N TYR A 127 -5.57 -8.03 -8.75
CA TYR A 127 -4.51 -8.07 -9.77
C TYR A 127 -3.83 -9.42 -9.86
N THR A 128 -3.17 -9.83 -8.77
CA THR A 128 -2.31 -11.01 -8.69
C THR A 128 -3.10 -12.30 -8.79
N GLU A 129 -2.57 -13.27 -9.52
CA GLU A 129 -3.10 -14.62 -9.64
C GLU A 129 -2.11 -15.65 -9.09
N PRO A 130 -2.55 -16.90 -8.79
CA PRO A 130 -1.65 -17.94 -8.29
C PRO A 130 -0.41 -18.17 -9.19
N GLU A 131 -0.53 -17.99 -10.49
CA GLU A 131 0.53 -18.20 -11.45
C GLU A 131 1.40 -16.98 -11.72
N GLY A 132 1.04 -15.79 -11.26
CA GLY A 132 1.83 -14.60 -11.52
C GLY A 132 1.31 -13.30 -10.95
N GLY A 133 2.24 -12.46 -10.47
CA GLY A 133 1.94 -11.13 -9.93
C GLY A 133 2.78 -10.01 -10.54
N SER A 134 4.08 -10.25 -10.82
CA SER A 134 4.96 -9.21 -11.38
C SER A 134 4.58 -8.77 -12.79
N ASP A 135 3.99 -9.66 -13.59
CA ASP A 135 3.43 -9.34 -14.90
C ASP A 135 1.92 -9.54 -14.90
N VAL A 136 1.21 -8.57 -14.35
CA VAL A 136 -0.27 -8.59 -14.24
C VAL A 136 -0.97 -8.67 -15.62
N ALA A 137 -0.26 -8.38 -16.70
CA ALA A 137 -0.79 -8.51 -18.05
C ALA A 137 -0.92 -9.97 -18.52
N THR A 138 -0.35 -10.94 -17.81
CA THR A 138 -0.54 -12.37 -18.06
C THR A 138 -1.79 -12.95 -17.42
N CYS A 139 -2.73 -12.10 -17.03
CA CYS A 139 -3.99 -12.40 -16.38
C CYS A 139 -4.75 -13.54 -17.08
N LYS A 140 -5.18 -14.54 -16.30
CA LYS A 140 -5.96 -15.70 -16.74
C LYS A 140 -7.42 -15.63 -16.32
N THR A 141 -7.77 -14.81 -15.31
CA THR A 141 -9.17 -14.56 -14.93
C THR A 141 -9.90 -14.03 -16.15
N ARG A 142 -10.89 -14.78 -16.64
CA ARG A 142 -11.59 -14.48 -17.89
C ARG A 142 -12.88 -13.74 -17.63
N ALA A 143 -13.21 -12.81 -18.54
CA ALA A 143 -14.56 -12.24 -18.67
C ALA A 143 -15.06 -12.47 -20.08
N VAL A 144 -16.19 -13.15 -20.19
CA VAL A 144 -16.85 -13.47 -21.47
C VAL A 144 -18.15 -12.69 -21.55
N ARG A 145 -18.37 -12.00 -22.65
CA ARG A 145 -19.56 -11.19 -22.85
C ARG A 145 -20.80 -12.05 -23.10
N ASP A 146 -21.89 -11.76 -22.40
CA ASP A 146 -23.20 -12.37 -22.57
C ASP A 146 -24.27 -11.25 -22.62
N GLY A 147 -24.56 -10.75 -23.81
CA GLY A 147 -25.44 -9.60 -24.04
C GLY A 147 -24.90 -8.30 -23.43
N SER A 148 -25.62 -7.75 -22.45
CA SER A 148 -25.23 -6.56 -21.68
C SER A 148 -24.45 -6.90 -20.41
N THR A 149 -24.18 -8.17 -20.15
CA THR A 149 -23.46 -8.66 -18.97
C THR A 149 -22.15 -9.35 -19.35
N TRP A 150 -21.30 -9.56 -18.35
CA TRP A 150 -20.07 -10.31 -18.46
C TRP A 150 -20.10 -11.46 -17.46
N ILE A 151 -19.62 -12.62 -17.87
CA ILE A 151 -19.45 -13.80 -17.01
C ILE A 151 -17.98 -13.92 -16.67
N ILE A 152 -17.65 -13.80 -15.38
CA ILE A 152 -16.28 -13.79 -14.89
C ILE A 152 -15.97 -15.11 -14.19
N ASN A 153 -14.84 -15.72 -14.57
CA ASN A 153 -14.31 -16.95 -13.99
C ASN A 153 -12.81 -16.82 -13.74
N GLY A 154 -12.34 -17.29 -12.59
CA GLY A 154 -10.93 -17.28 -12.22
C GLY A 154 -10.70 -17.10 -10.74
N SER A 155 -9.49 -16.69 -10.37
CA SER A 155 -9.16 -16.39 -8.97
C SER A 155 -8.09 -15.30 -8.87
N LYS A 156 -8.11 -14.56 -7.76
CA LYS A 156 -7.09 -13.57 -7.41
C LYS A 156 -6.53 -13.86 -6.03
N MET A 157 -5.22 -13.63 -5.86
CA MET A 157 -4.51 -13.77 -4.59
C MET A 157 -4.06 -12.41 -4.06
N PHE A 158 -3.84 -12.37 -2.76
CA PHE A 158 -3.36 -11.17 -2.07
C PHE A 158 -4.28 -9.96 -2.27
N THR A 159 -5.59 -10.22 -2.35
CA THR A 159 -6.63 -9.19 -2.44
C THR A 159 -6.90 -8.64 -1.04
N THR A 160 -5.98 -7.78 -0.57
CA THR A 160 -6.02 -7.21 0.78
C THR A 160 -7.28 -6.39 0.96
N GLY A 161 -7.96 -6.58 2.10
CA GLY A 161 -9.19 -5.88 2.43
C GLY A 161 -10.47 -6.41 1.75
N ALA A 162 -10.43 -7.43 0.88
CA ALA A 162 -11.62 -7.89 0.13
C ALA A 162 -12.82 -8.19 1.03
N HIS A 163 -12.61 -8.75 2.23
CA HIS A 163 -13.66 -9.07 3.19
C HIS A 163 -14.30 -7.84 3.86
N ASN A 164 -13.66 -6.67 3.75
CA ASN A 164 -14.12 -5.39 4.29
C ASN A 164 -14.52 -4.38 3.20
N CYS A 165 -14.38 -4.75 1.92
CA CYS A 165 -14.66 -3.88 0.78
C CYS A 165 -15.99 -4.22 0.11
N GLN A 166 -16.60 -3.23 -0.54
CA GLN A 166 -17.84 -3.41 -1.31
C GLN A 166 -17.55 -3.78 -2.76
N TYR A 167 -16.41 -3.34 -3.31
CA TYR A 167 -16.05 -3.62 -4.68
C TYR A 167 -14.59 -4.02 -4.82
N VAL A 168 -14.30 -4.83 -5.82
CA VAL A 168 -12.93 -5.14 -6.26
C VAL A 168 -12.66 -4.54 -7.64
N PHE A 169 -11.55 -3.82 -7.75
CA PHE A 169 -11.00 -3.33 -9.01
C PHE A 169 -10.26 -4.48 -9.69
N LEU A 170 -10.97 -5.16 -10.58
CA LEU A 170 -10.60 -6.47 -11.11
C LEU A 170 -10.03 -6.36 -12.53
N ILE A 171 -8.82 -6.87 -12.71
CA ILE A 171 -8.26 -7.11 -14.04
C ILE A 171 -8.71 -8.47 -14.58
N THR A 172 -9.23 -8.49 -15.81
CA THR A 172 -9.67 -9.70 -16.51
C THR A 172 -9.09 -9.78 -17.90
N ASN A 173 -9.07 -10.98 -18.46
CA ASN A 173 -8.72 -11.24 -19.86
C ASN A 173 -10.03 -11.44 -20.66
N THR A 174 -10.28 -10.57 -21.63
CA THR A 174 -11.45 -10.59 -22.52
C THR A 174 -11.14 -11.07 -23.93
N ASP A 175 -9.85 -11.22 -24.29
CA ASP A 175 -9.43 -11.71 -25.61
C ASP A 175 -8.12 -12.52 -25.47
N PRO A 176 -8.19 -13.84 -25.23
CA PRO A 176 -7.00 -14.68 -25.02
C PRO A 176 -6.11 -14.82 -26.24
N GLU A 177 -6.60 -14.50 -27.45
CA GLU A 177 -5.84 -14.58 -28.69
C GLU A 177 -5.02 -13.30 -28.96
N ALA A 178 -5.40 -12.19 -28.31
CA ALA A 178 -4.69 -10.93 -28.46
C ALA A 178 -3.36 -10.90 -27.68
N ARG A 179 -2.49 -9.97 -28.05
CA ARG A 179 -1.29 -9.68 -27.25
C ARG A 179 -1.67 -9.27 -25.83
N LYS A 180 -0.95 -9.77 -24.82
CA LYS A 180 -1.29 -9.64 -23.38
C LYS A 180 -1.77 -8.25 -22.92
N HIS A 181 -1.16 -7.15 -23.39
CA HIS A 181 -1.57 -5.79 -23.03
C HIS A 181 -2.80 -5.28 -23.80
N LYS A 182 -3.27 -6.03 -24.81
CA LYS A 182 -4.44 -5.73 -25.64
C LYS A 182 -5.58 -6.72 -25.42
N SER A 183 -5.50 -7.54 -24.40
CA SER A 183 -6.48 -8.56 -24.05
C SER A 183 -7.23 -8.24 -22.76
N LEU A 184 -6.87 -7.12 -22.11
CA LEU A 184 -7.30 -6.82 -20.74
C LEU A 184 -8.48 -5.87 -20.72
N THR A 185 -9.45 -6.16 -19.84
CA THR A 185 -10.54 -5.25 -19.49
C THR A 185 -10.62 -5.13 -17.97
N MET A 186 -10.88 -3.92 -17.49
CA MET A 186 -11.04 -3.64 -16.08
C MET A 186 -12.50 -3.53 -15.70
N PHE A 187 -12.85 -4.10 -14.54
CA PHE A 187 -14.18 -4.00 -13.96
C PHE A 187 -14.09 -3.59 -12.49
N LEU A 188 -15.10 -2.88 -12.04
CA LEU A 188 -15.36 -2.63 -10.62
C LEU A 188 -16.47 -3.60 -10.17
N VAL A 189 -16.10 -4.79 -9.72
CA VAL A 189 -17.05 -5.87 -9.44
C VAL A 189 -17.57 -5.76 -8.01
N PRO A 190 -18.91 -5.73 -7.79
CA PRO A 190 -19.48 -5.82 -6.44
C PRO A 190 -19.12 -7.15 -5.79
N LEU A 191 -18.49 -7.11 -4.60
CA LEU A 191 -18.01 -8.32 -3.89
C LEU A 191 -19.12 -9.17 -3.29
N ASN A 192 -20.34 -8.66 -3.21
CA ASN A 192 -21.53 -9.41 -2.80
C ASN A 192 -22.24 -10.14 -3.97
N SER A 193 -21.64 -10.13 -5.18
CA SER A 193 -22.20 -10.82 -6.34
C SER A 193 -22.23 -12.34 -6.13
N PRO A 194 -23.30 -13.04 -6.54
CA PRO A 194 -23.31 -14.50 -6.52
C PRO A 194 -22.14 -15.11 -7.28
N GLY A 195 -21.54 -16.16 -6.74
CA GLY A 195 -20.39 -16.84 -7.34
C GLY A 195 -19.03 -16.27 -6.89
N ILE A 196 -18.99 -15.26 -6.01
CA ILE A 196 -17.77 -14.79 -5.37
C ILE A 196 -17.60 -15.49 -4.01
N GLU A 197 -16.40 -16.06 -3.81
CA GLU A 197 -15.97 -16.60 -2.52
C GLU A 197 -14.69 -15.91 -2.08
N ILE A 198 -14.64 -15.47 -0.81
CA ILE A 198 -13.49 -14.77 -0.22
C ILE A 198 -12.91 -15.63 0.88
N GLN A 199 -11.68 -16.10 0.69
CA GLN A 199 -10.95 -16.90 1.65
C GLN A 199 -9.82 -16.09 2.29
N GLY A 200 -9.80 -16.01 3.62
CA GLY A 200 -8.74 -15.32 4.37
C GLY A 200 -7.39 -16.04 4.27
N LEU A 201 -6.32 -15.26 4.13
CA LEU A 201 -4.93 -15.70 4.13
C LEU A 201 -4.13 -14.81 5.08
N ARG A 202 -3.35 -15.41 5.99
CA ARG A 202 -2.41 -14.68 6.85
C ARG A 202 -1.02 -14.72 6.27
N THR A 203 -0.38 -13.57 6.25
CA THR A 203 1.03 -13.43 5.86
C THR A 203 1.95 -13.61 7.07
N VAL A 204 3.26 -13.75 6.84
CA VAL A 204 4.23 -14.07 7.89
C VAL A 204 4.37 -12.96 8.95
N ASP A 205 4.06 -11.73 8.59
CA ASP A 205 4.03 -10.56 9.51
C ASP A 205 2.79 -10.53 10.41
N GLY A 206 1.79 -11.35 10.09
CA GLY A 206 0.53 -11.45 10.84
C GLY A 206 -0.64 -10.72 10.17
N ASP A 207 -0.38 -9.96 9.11
CA ASP A 207 -1.42 -9.25 8.37
C ASP A 207 -2.34 -10.21 7.61
N ARG A 208 -3.60 -9.78 7.43
CA ARG A 208 -4.58 -10.52 6.66
C ARG A 208 -4.68 -10.00 5.23
N THR A 209 -4.61 -10.92 4.30
CA THR A 209 -5.02 -10.73 2.92
C THR A 209 -6.03 -11.79 2.51
N ASN A 210 -6.44 -11.86 1.24
CA ASN A 210 -7.45 -12.81 0.82
C ASN A 210 -7.11 -13.42 -0.54
N ILE A 211 -7.67 -14.62 -0.76
CA ILE A 211 -7.87 -15.22 -2.07
C ILE A 211 -9.33 -15.01 -2.41
N VAL A 212 -9.62 -14.56 -3.63
CA VAL A 212 -10.98 -14.35 -4.13
C VAL A 212 -11.20 -15.22 -5.35
N TYR A 213 -12.21 -16.09 -5.28
CA TYR A 213 -12.63 -16.97 -6.36
C TYR A 213 -13.86 -16.41 -7.05
N TYR A 214 -13.90 -16.55 -8.36
CA TYR A 214 -14.99 -16.10 -9.23
C TYR A 214 -15.49 -17.31 -10.03
N SER A 215 -16.76 -17.70 -9.81
CA SER A 215 -17.40 -18.84 -10.44
C SER A 215 -18.70 -18.37 -11.10
N ASP A 216 -18.67 -18.20 -12.42
CA ASP A 216 -19.77 -17.70 -13.25
C ASP A 216 -20.38 -16.39 -12.73
N VAL A 217 -19.53 -15.48 -12.22
CA VAL A 217 -19.96 -14.20 -11.67
C VAL A 217 -20.50 -13.32 -12.79
N ARG A 218 -21.79 -12.96 -12.70
CA ARG A 218 -22.44 -12.07 -13.67
C ARG A 218 -22.31 -10.62 -13.29
N VAL A 219 -21.71 -9.82 -14.16
CA VAL A 219 -21.44 -8.40 -13.95
C VAL A 219 -22.02 -7.60 -15.11
N ASP A 220 -22.83 -6.59 -14.82
CA ASP A 220 -23.37 -5.67 -15.83
C ASP A 220 -22.25 -4.83 -16.46
N ASP A 221 -22.37 -4.53 -17.78
CA ASP A 221 -21.36 -3.75 -18.52
C ASP A 221 -21.16 -2.33 -17.95
N ARG A 222 -22.12 -1.79 -17.18
CA ARG A 222 -21.98 -0.51 -16.46
C ARG A 222 -20.85 -0.46 -15.44
N TYR A 223 -20.44 -1.64 -14.95
CA TYR A 223 -19.30 -1.77 -14.02
C TYR A 223 -17.93 -1.88 -14.72
N ARG A 224 -17.90 -1.81 -16.04
CA ARG A 224 -16.66 -1.76 -16.80
C ARG A 224 -16.00 -0.39 -16.68
N LEU A 225 -14.69 -0.39 -16.53
CA LEU A 225 -13.88 0.80 -16.49
C LEU A 225 -13.10 0.94 -17.81
N GLY A 226 -13.37 2.02 -18.53
CA GLY A 226 -12.78 2.26 -19.85
C GLY A 226 -13.28 1.31 -20.94
N GLU A 227 -12.52 1.14 -22.01
CA GLU A 227 -12.90 0.36 -23.17
C GLU A 227 -12.61 -1.14 -23.03
N VAL A 228 -13.36 -1.99 -23.74
CA VAL A 228 -13.06 -3.42 -23.87
C VAL A 228 -11.67 -3.58 -24.49
N ASN A 229 -10.86 -4.45 -23.92
CA ASN A 229 -9.44 -4.64 -24.26
C ASN A 229 -8.56 -3.40 -24.05
N GLY A 230 -9.10 -2.34 -23.44
CA GLY A 230 -8.41 -1.10 -23.05
C GLY A 230 -7.91 -1.09 -21.61
N GLY A 231 -8.05 -2.19 -20.88
CA GLY A 231 -7.76 -2.28 -19.44
C GLY A 231 -6.33 -1.91 -19.05
N TRP A 232 -5.37 -2.09 -19.95
CA TRP A 232 -3.99 -1.65 -19.70
C TRP A 232 -3.88 -0.12 -19.53
N THR A 233 -4.67 0.66 -20.25
CA THR A 233 -4.73 2.12 -20.11
C THR A 233 -5.27 2.52 -18.74
N VAL A 234 -6.34 1.85 -18.30
CA VAL A 234 -6.94 2.06 -16.97
C VAL A 234 -5.96 1.69 -15.85
N LEU A 235 -5.29 0.53 -15.99
CA LEU A 235 -4.38 -0.01 -14.99
C LEU A 235 -3.11 0.84 -14.80
N ARG A 236 -2.67 1.54 -15.84
CA ARG A 236 -1.44 2.36 -15.76
C ARG A 236 -1.54 3.49 -14.74
N GLU A 237 -2.71 4.09 -14.54
CA GLU A 237 -2.89 5.18 -13.58
C GLU A 237 -2.58 4.74 -12.14
N PRO A 238 -3.26 3.72 -11.56
CA PRO A 238 -2.95 3.27 -10.22
C PRO A 238 -1.55 2.65 -10.09
N LEU A 239 -1.04 1.96 -11.11
CA LEU A 239 0.33 1.45 -11.08
C LEU A 239 1.37 2.58 -11.02
N ASN A 240 1.17 3.70 -11.72
CA ASN A 240 2.07 4.84 -11.64
C ASN A 240 2.05 5.47 -10.25
N VAL A 241 0.89 5.55 -9.60
CA VAL A 241 0.77 6.03 -8.21
C VAL A 241 1.48 5.06 -7.25
N GLU A 242 1.20 3.77 -7.37
CA GLU A 242 1.80 2.72 -6.53
C GLU A 242 3.33 2.66 -6.67
N HIS A 243 3.84 2.88 -7.87
CA HIS A 243 5.28 2.86 -8.15
C HIS A 243 5.97 4.19 -7.83
N GLY A 244 5.24 5.24 -7.46
CA GLY A 244 5.81 6.57 -7.26
C GLY A 244 6.39 7.16 -8.55
N ALA A 245 5.88 6.74 -9.70
CA ALA A 245 6.32 7.20 -11.02
C ALA A 245 5.62 8.50 -11.46
N VAL A 246 4.63 8.96 -10.71
CA VAL A 246 4.06 10.29 -10.90
C VAL A 246 5.05 11.28 -10.31
N ASP A 247 5.49 12.26 -11.11
CA ASP A 247 6.47 13.23 -10.73
C ASP A 247 6.23 13.79 -9.33
N ALA A 248 7.29 13.72 -8.54
CA ALA A 248 7.34 14.46 -7.30
C ALA A 248 6.92 15.89 -7.60
N ASN A 249 5.98 16.39 -6.83
CA ASN A 249 5.58 17.77 -6.81
C ASN A 249 6.82 18.67 -7.06
N PRO A 250 6.81 19.56 -8.06
CA PRO A 250 7.98 20.36 -8.45
C PRO A 250 8.59 21.17 -7.29
N ASP A 251 7.88 21.29 -6.19
CA ASP A 251 8.34 21.97 -4.98
C ASP A 251 9.13 21.07 -4.01
N GLY A 252 9.47 19.85 -4.37
CA GLY A 252 10.36 18.97 -3.58
C GLY A 252 9.78 18.37 -2.30
N LEU A 253 8.51 18.61 -1.99
CA LEU A 253 7.78 17.84 -0.97
C LEU A 253 7.22 16.60 -1.66
N GLN A 254 7.92 15.49 -1.52
CA GLN A 254 7.46 14.21 -2.04
C GLN A 254 6.15 13.82 -1.34
N ASP A 255 5.17 13.40 -2.15
CA ASP A 255 4.04 12.65 -1.63
C ASP A 255 4.58 11.42 -0.91
N VAL A 256 4.09 11.25 0.31
CA VAL A 256 4.56 10.18 1.15
C VAL A 256 3.98 8.88 0.61
N SER A 257 4.77 8.18 -0.18
CA SER A 257 4.39 6.87 -0.69
C SER A 257 4.02 5.92 0.47
N ILE A 258 3.23 4.90 0.17
CA ILE A 258 2.92 3.80 1.11
C ILE A 258 4.17 3.27 1.82
N MET A 259 5.32 3.36 1.17
CA MET A 259 6.61 2.92 1.71
C MET A 259 7.15 3.78 2.85
N MET A 260 6.73 5.03 2.97
CA MET A 260 7.12 5.87 4.10
C MET A 260 6.47 5.41 5.40
N HIS A 261 5.28 4.79 5.32
CA HIS A 261 4.65 4.18 6.49
C HIS A 261 5.53 3.03 7.03
N GLN A 262 6.01 2.16 6.16
CA GLN A 262 6.90 1.05 6.54
C GLN A 262 8.26 1.54 7.03
N ALA A 263 8.80 2.63 6.46
CA ALA A 263 10.02 3.23 6.93
C ALA A 263 9.91 3.71 8.39
N ASN A 264 8.74 4.20 8.80
CA ASN A 264 8.51 4.58 10.19
C ASN A 264 8.56 3.38 11.14
N PHE A 265 8.02 2.21 10.78
CA PHE A 265 8.15 1.02 11.61
C PHE A 265 9.61 0.66 11.84
N MET A 266 10.42 0.73 10.78
CA MET A 266 11.84 0.46 10.87
C MET A 266 12.58 1.50 11.73
N ALA A 267 12.28 2.79 11.58
CA ALA A 267 12.83 3.86 12.39
C ALA A 267 12.49 3.67 13.87
N VAL A 268 11.23 3.37 14.19
CA VAL A 268 10.78 3.09 15.57
C VAL A 268 11.52 1.89 16.17
N ALA A 269 11.71 0.81 15.40
CA ALA A 269 12.44 -0.37 15.88
C ALA A 269 13.91 -0.04 16.18
N VAL A 270 14.55 0.75 15.30
CA VAL A 270 15.93 1.21 15.51
C VAL A 270 16.05 2.10 16.75
N ASP A 271 15.13 3.06 16.91
CA ASP A 271 15.13 3.98 18.07
C ASP A 271 14.91 3.23 19.38
N LYS A 272 13.98 2.27 19.42
CA LYS A 272 13.76 1.41 20.59
C LYS A 272 15.00 0.58 20.92
N ALA A 273 15.64 -0.05 19.92
CA ALA A 273 16.85 -0.81 20.12
C ALA A 273 18.00 0.05 20.63
N ALA A 274 18.19 1.25 20.10
CA ALA A 274 19.19 2.21 20.56
C ALA A 274 18.93 2.67 22.01
N ALA A 275 17.67 2.94 22.36
CA ALA A 275 17.30 3.30 23.73
C ALA A 275 17.57 2.16 24.72
N ILE A 276 17.29 0.92 24.34
CA ILE A 276 17.57 -0.28 25.17
C ILE A 276 19.06 -0.45 25.35
N ALA A 277 19.86 -0.36 24.27
CA ALA A 277 21.31 -0.46 24.33
C ALA A 277 21.95 0.65 25.21
N GLY A 278 21.37 1.85 25.16
CA GLY A 278 21.76 2.96 26.02
C GLY A 278 21.48 2.68 27.51
N ARG A 279 20.29 2.17 27.83
CA ARG A 279 19.93 1.83 29.23
C ARG A 279 20.70 0.66 29.79
N SER A 280 20.98 -0.36 29.00
CA SER A 280 21.81 -1.53 29.43
C SER A 280 23.29 -1.25 29.46
N GLY A 281 23.75 -0.15 28.87
CA GLY A 281 25.15 0.16 28.69
C GLY A 281 25.82 -0.62 27.54
N SER A 282 25.11 -1.49 26.84
CA SER A 282 25.70 -2.31 25.76
C SER A 282 26.15 -1.47 24.55
N VAL A 283 25.67 -0.24 24.40
CA VAL A 283 26.16 0.71 23.41
C VAL A 283 27.69 1.04 23.56
N ALA A 284 28.27 0.78 24.71
CA ALA A 284 29.74 0.91 24.93
C ALA A 284 30.54 -0.14 24.13
N ASP A 285 29.92 -1.25 23.75
CA ASP A 285 30.51 -2.20 22.82
C ASP A 285 30.55 -1.61 21.42
N ARG A 286 31.73 -1.62 20.80
CA ARG A 286 31.98 -1.04 19.48
C ARG A 286 31.16 -1.71 18.38
N SER A 287 30.93 -3.02 18.48
CA SER A 287 30.10 -3.78 17.51
C SER A 287 28.64 -3.37 17.62
N VAL A 288 28.08 -3.26 18.83
CA VAL A 288 26.71 -2.79 19.08
C VAL A 288 26.53 -1.37 18.55
N ALA A 289 27.44 -0.45 18.93
CA ALA A 289 27.40 0.94 18.47
C ALA A 289 27.46 1.05 16.93
N TYR A 290 28.33 0.29 16.28
CA TYR A 290 28.42 0.26 14.81
C TYR A 290 27.15 -0.26 14.15
N ARG A 291 26.57 -1.36 14.63
CA ARG A 291 25.39 -1.97 14.06
C ARG A 291 24.17 -1.03 14.19
N LEU A 292 23.98 -0.41 15.33
CA LEU A 292 22.92 0.59 15.54
C LEU A 292 23.13 1.83 14.66
N GLY A 293 24.35 2.36 14.61
CA GLY A 293 24.66 3.49 13.73
C GLY A 293 24.45 3.19 12.25
N ARG A 294 24.84 1.98 11.81
CA ARG A 294 24.54 1.49 10.45
C ARG A 294 23.05 1.38 10.18
N ALA A 295 22.27 0.87 11.15
CA ALA A 295 20.83 0.75 11.04
C ALA A 295 20.18 2.12 10.88
N ALA A 296 20.48 3.06 11.76
CA ALA A 296 19.98 4.43 11.70
C ALA A 296 20.32 5.12 10.37
N ALA A 297 21.60 5.05 9.96
CA ALA A 297 22.05 5.67 8.71
C ALA A 297 21.33 5.10 7.47
N ARG A 298 21.09 3.79 7.43
CA ARG A 298 20.37 3.16 6.30
C ARG A 298 18.90 3.54 6.25
N VAL A 299 18.24 3.63 7.39
CA VAL A 299 16.85 4.09 7.47
C VAL A 299 16.75 5.54 7.01
N GLU A 300 17.58 6.44 7.53
CA GLU A 300 17.63 7.85 7.13
C GLU A 300 17.95 8.03 5.64
N ALA A 301 18.89 7.27 5.09
CA ALA A 301 19.19 7.30 3.66
C ALA A 301 17.99 6.88 2.81
N SER A 302 17.22 5.88 3.28
CA SER A 302 16.01 5.43 2.60
C SER A 302 14.90 6.48 2.62
N LEU A 303 14.72 7.15 3.76
CA LEU A 303 13.74 8.23 3.93
C LEU A 303 14.09 9.48 3.13
N SER A 304 15.38 9.73 2.92
CA SER A 304 15.91 10.90 2.19
C SER A 304 16.01 10.67 0.69
N ALA A 305 15.89 9.42 0.23
CA ALA A 305 16.02 9.09 -1.19
C ALA A 305 14.72 9.36 -1.96
N PRO A 306 14.78 9.85 -3.23
CA PRO A 306 13.60 10.06 -4.05
C PRO A 306 12.80 8.77 -4.27
N SER A 307 11.47 8.87 -4.27
CA SER A 307 10.45 7.85 -4.47
C SER A 307 10.92 6.41 -4.82
N ILE A 308 11.24 6.14 -6.09
CA ILE A 308 11.62 4.81 -6.56
C ILE A 308 12.96 4.31 -5.97
N PHE A 309 13.91 5.20 -5.75
CA PHE A 309 15.19 4.85 -5.08
C PHE A 309 14.97 4.60 -3.60
N GLY A 310 14.15 5.41 -2.94
CA GLY A 310 13.78 5.24 -1.53
C GLY A 310 13.11 3.90 -1.29
N ARG A 311 12.23 3.47 -2.20
CA ARG A 311 11.60 2.16 -2.13
C ARG A 311 12.61 1.01 -2.16
N VAL A 312 13.55 1.03 -3.10
CA VAL A 312 14.59 -0.01 -3.20
C VAL A 312 15.51 0.03 -1.97
N ALA A 313 15.93 1.23 -1.56
CA ALA A 313 16.81 1.42 -0.41
C ALA A 313 16.14 0.94 0.89
N LEU A 314 14.87 1.26 1.11
CA LEU A 314 14.13 0.84 2.29
C LEU A 314 13.96 -0.67 2.36
N ALA A 315 13.48 -1.30 1.29
CA ALA A 315 13.29 -2.75 1.28
C ALA A 315 14.62 -3.50 1.52
N GLN A 316 15.72 -2.99 0.97
CA GLN A 316 17.05 -3.54 1.20
C GLN A 316 17.50 -3.28 2.65
N ALA A 317 17.27 -2.07 3.17
CA ALA A 317 17.63 -1.71 4.55
C ALA A 317 16.89 -2.59 5.56
N MET A 318 15.57 -2.79 5.38
CA MET A 318 14.79 -3.63 6.28
C MET A 318 15.30 -5.07 6.31
N ARG A 319 15.60 -5.67 5.17
CA ARG A 319 16.16 -7.03 5.08
C ARG A 319 17.51 -7.17 5.74
N ASP A 320 18.36 -6.14 5.60
CA ASP A 320 19.74 -6.19 6.13
C ASP A 320 19.85 -5.80 7.61
N VAL A 321 18.91 -5.00 8.10
CA VAL A 321 18.97 -4.40 9.44
C VAL A 321 18.09 -5.15 10.45
N SER A 322 16.92 -5.65 10.05
CA SER A 322 16.03 -6.30 11.00
C SER A 322 16.65 -7.53 11.69
N PRO A 323 17.44 -8.41 11.01
CA PRO A 323 18.13 -9.49 11.71
C PRO A 323 19.15 -8.97 12.72
N ASP A 324 19.84 -7.86 12.42
CA ASP A 324 20.78 -7.24 13.34
C ASP A 324 20.09 -6.75 14.62
N LEU A 325 18.90 -6.14 14.49
CA LEU A 325 18.13 -5.71 15.67
C LEU A 325 17.70 -6.89 16.54
N MET A 326 17.21 -7.96 15.91
CA MET A 326 16.84 -9.19 16.63
C MET A 326 18.03 -9.75 17.44
N ASP A 327 19.19 -9.84 16.81
CA ASP A 327 20.41 -10.34 17.45
C ASP A 327 20.91 -9.43 18.58
N LEU A 328 20.89 -8.11 18.39
CA LEU A 328 21.29 -7.13 19.40
C LEU A 328 20.40 -7.13 20.64
N LEU A 329 19.10 -7.38 20.46
CA LEU A 329 18.11 -7.38 21.53
C LEU A 329 17.97 -8.77 22.21
N GLY A 330 18.51 -9.83 21.61
CA GLY A 330 18.49 -11.20 22.13
C GLY A 330 17.13 -11.89 21.96
N SER A 331 16.95 -13.03 22.62
CA SER A 331 15.79 -13.92 22.43
C SER A 331 14.42 -13.28 22.72
N ALA A 332 14.36 -12.33 23.65
CA ALA A 332 13.12 -11.64 23.99
C ALA A 332 12.60 -10.71 22.85
N SER A 333 13.45 -10.40 21.86
CA SER A 333 13.07 -9.66 20.66
C SER A 333 12.20 -10.47 19.70
N ALA A 334 12.17 -11.79 19.82
CA ALA A 334 11.32 -12.69 19.02
C ALA A 334 9.87 -12.80 19.54
N LEU A 335 9.54 -12.02 20.57
CA LEU A 335 8.16 -11.97 21.08
C LEU A 335 7.35 -10.93 20.31
N PRO A 336 6.15 -11.30 19.81
CA PRO A 336 5.29 -10.39 19.07
C PRO A 336 4.82 -9.19 19.89
N ILE A 337 4.36 -8.15 19.20
CA ILE A 337 3.75 -6.95 19.81
C ILE A 337 2.61 -7.37 20.78
N GLY A 338 2.60 -6.78 21.96
CA GLY A 338 1.62 -7.04 23.00
C GLY A 338 1.86 -8.30 23.83
N THR A 339 2.97 -9.03 23.59
CA THR A 339 3.37 -10.18 24.41
C THR A 339 4.13 -9.72 25.64
N GLU A 340 3.74 -10.22 26.81
CA GLU A 340 4.46 -9.95 28.06
C GLU A 340 5.92 -10.40 27.94
N GLY A 341 6.85 -9.53 28.30
CA GLY A 341 8.28 -9.79 28.23
C GLY A 341 8.95 -9.47 26.90
N ALA A 342 8.22 -8.97 25.91
CA ALA A 342 8.82 -8.46 24.67
C ALA A 342 9.75 -7.26 24.99
N VAL A 343 11.01 -7.36 24.63
CA VAL A 343 12.07 -6.43 25.08
C VAL A 343 11.89 -5.00 24.54
N ASP A 344 11.35 -4.87 23.35
CA ASP A 344 11.11 -3.62 22.62
C ASP A 344 9.62 -3.44 22.24
N ASP A 345 8.74 -4.08 23.00
CA ASP A 345 7.32 -4.14 22.71
C ASP A 345 7.02 -4.82 21.34
N GLY A 346 7.88 -5.76 20.92
CA GLY A 346 7.73 -6.56 19.71
C GLY A 346 8.06 -5.82 18.39
N ALA A 347 8.64 -4.64 18.43
CA ALA A 347 8.92 -3.86 17.23
C ALA A 347 9.95 -4.54 16.31
N ALA A 348 10.99 -5.15 16.86
CA ALA A 348 12.00 -5.86 16.08
C ALA A 348 11.43 -7.12 15.42
N ASP A 349 10.61 -7.91 16.14
CA ASP A 349 9.91 -9.07 15.59
C ASP A 349 9.03 -8.66 14.39
N TYR A 350 8.23 -7.62 14.57
CA TYR A 350 7.35 -7.16 13.50
C TYR A 350 8.14 -6.76 12.24
N VAL A 351 9.16 -5.89 12.37
CA VAL A 351 9.92 -5.47 11.18
C VAL A 351 10.73 -6.61 10.56
N PHE A 352 11.18 -7.59 11.36
CA PHE A 352 11.87 -8.78 10.85
C PHE A 352 10.93 -9.63 9.98
N ARG A 353 9.70 -9.90 10.45
CA ARG A 353 8.70 -10.67 9.70
C ARG A 353 8.16 -9.89 8.50
N PHE A 354 8.07 -8.57 8.61
CA PHE A 354 7.59 -7.69 7.55
C PHE A 354 8.63 -7.44 6.44
N ALA A 355 9.92 -7.45 6.76
CA ALA A 355 11.01 -7.12 5.84
C ALA A 355 11.00 -7.91 4.49
N PRO A 356 10.70 -9.22 4.45
CA PRO A 356 10.59 -9.95 3.19
C PRO A 356 9.49 -9.41 2.28
N LEU A 357 8.35 -9.00 2.83
CA LEU A 357 7.17 -8.58 2.08
C LEU A 357 7.40 -7.24 1.37
N VAL A 358 8.09 -6.31 2.00
CA VAL A 358 8.39 -4.96 1.45
C VAL A 358 9.12 -5.03 0.11
N GLY A 359 9.86 -6.10 -0.13
CA GLY A 359 10.54 -6.34 -1.40
C GLY A 359 9.72 -7.10 -2.46
N ILE A 360 8.44 -7.39 -2.18
CA ILE A 360 7.60 -8.25 -3.03
C ILE A 360 6.35 -7.50 -3.51
N TYR A 361 5.49 -7.02 -2.59
CA TYR A 361 4.22 -6.40 -2.95
C TYR A 361 4.39 -5.03 -3.61
N GLY A 362 3.39 -4.60 -4.37
CA GLY A 362 3.41 -3.32 -5.09
C GLY A 362 4.59 -3.19 -6.06
N GLY A 363 5.06 -4.30 -6.61
CA GLY A 363 6.26 -4.44 -7.45
C GLY A 363 7.48 -4.95 -6.67
N THR A 364 8.14 -5.99 -7.21
CA THR A 364 9.34 -6.57 -6.59
C THR A 364 10.55 -5.63 -6.70
N LEU A 365 11.57 -5.86 -5.86
CA LEU A 365 12.83 -5.11 -5.95
C LEU A 365 13.46 -5.21 -7.35
N GLU A 366 13.32 -6.36 -8.00
CA GLU A 366 13.83 -6.60 -9.36
C GLU A 366 13.08 -5.75 -10.39
N VAL A 367 11.76 -5.62 -10.25
CA VAL A 367 10.94 -4.74 -11.11
C VAL A 367 11.39 -3.29 -10.94
N PHE A 368 11.56 -2.80 -9.70
CA PHE A 368 12.02 -1.43 -9.46
C PHE A 368 13.43 -1.16 -9.95
N ARG A 369 14.37 -2.09 -9.72
CA ARG A 369 15.73 -1.97 -10.25
C ARG A 369 15.74 -1.93 -11.77
N ASN A 370 14.88 -2.71 -12.40
CA ASN A 370 14.71 -2.71 -13.84
C ASN A 370 14.09 -1.39 -14.34
N MET A 371 13.10 -0.84 -13.64
CA MET A 371 12.56 0.48 -13.95
C MET A 371 13.62 1.59 -13.83
N ILE A 372 14.43 1.57 -12.77
CA ILE A 372 15.56 2.50 -12.62
C ILE A 372 16.54 2.36 -13.79
N ALA A 373 16.92 1.14 -14.12
CA ALA A 373 17.85 0.88 -15.23
C ALA A 373 17.31 1.42 -16.57
N GLN A 374 16.04 1.15 -16.87
CA GLN A 374 15.45 1.51 -18.16
C GLN A 374 15.11 3.01 -18.26
N TYR A 375 14.45 3.56 -17.25
CA TYR A 375 13.82 4.88 -17.37
C TYR A 375 14.63 5.99 -16.72
N VAL A 376 15.40 5.69 -15.68
CA VAL A 376 16.24 6.71 -15.02
C VAL A 376 17.65 6.73 -15.57
N LEU A 377 18.27 5.55 -15.74
CA LEU A 377 19.64 5.44 -16.24
C LEU A 377 19.75 5.29 -17.77
N GLY A 378 18.63 5.09 -18.47
CA GLY A 378 18.61 4.99 -19.93
C GLY A 378 19.35 3.77 -20.51
N LEU A 379 19.51 2.67 -19.73
CA LEU A 379 20.26 1.49 -20.15
C LEU A 379 19.52 0.62 -21.18
N GLY A 380 18.32 1.04 -21.60
CA GLY A 380 17.50 0.31 -22.57
C GLY A 380 16.70 -0.84 -21.94
N LYS A 381 15.87 -1.48 -22.77
CA LYS A 381 15.05 -2.62 -22.33
C LYS A 381 15.87 -3.91 -22.41
N PRO A 382 15.84 -4.75 -21.36
CA PRO A 382 16.47 -6.06 -21.42
C PRO A 382 15.75 -6.94 -22.46
N ASN A 383 16.52 -7.75 -23.16
CA ASN A 383 15.97 -8.76 -24.08
C ASN A 383 15.67 -10.04 -23.27
N TYR A 384 14.40 -10.26 -23.00
CA TYR A 384 13.91 -11.46 -22.28
C TYR A 384 13.61 -12.65 -23.22
N SER A 385 13.99 -12.58 -24.48
CA SER A 385 13.83 -13.75 -25.35
C SER A 385 14.61 -14.92 -24.76
N PRO A 386 13.98 -16.08 -24.53
CA PRO A 386 14.71 -17.26 -24.08
C PRO A 386 15.81 -17.57 -25.09
N PRO A 387 16.96 -18.07 -24.64
CA PRO A 387 18.02 -18.45 -25.55
C PRO A 387 17.46 -19.48 -26.55
N VAL A 388 17.71 -19.23 -27.85
CA VAL A 388 17.31 -20.16 -28.89
C VAL A 388 18.09 -21.45 -28.64
N VAL A 389 17.43 -22.49 -28.14
CA VAL A 389 18.00 -23.82 -28.07
C VAL A 389 18.21 -24.26 -29.51
N LYS A 390 19.43 -24.18 -30.01
CA LYS A 390 19.77 -24.79 -31.29
C LYS A 390 19.65 -26.31 -31.07
N THR A 391 18.56 -26.89 -31.56
CA THR A 391 18.45 -28.34 -31.73
C THR A 391 19.48 -28.72 -32.79
N SER A 392 20.57 -29.37 -32.36
CA SER A 392 21.56 -30.01 -33.22
C SER A 392 20.96 -31.24 -33.84
#